data_c4e4c396aba0e2583e738a3e7d911a4f
#
_entry.id   c4e4c396aba0e2583e738a3e7d911a4f
#
_cell.length_a   1.000
_cell.length_b   1.000
_cell.length_c   1.000
_cell.angle_alpha   90.00
_cell.angle_beta   90.00
_cell.angle_gamma   90.00
#
_symmetry.space_group_name_H-M   'P 1'
#
loop_
_entity.id
_entity.type
_entity.pdbx_description
1 polymer ?
#
loop_
_entity_poly.entity_id
_entity_poly.type
_entity_poly.pdbx_seq_one_letter_code
_entity_poly.pdbx_strand_id
1 'polypeptide(L)'
;MAKPNTYVLLLNAKKEIARLRADVERMKGFTIQQSLDMAQIALNREFGFGPKYNERFRNAFHATFVEYARMCVDDDRDDHEIVYTKEKVDRALRAAAGPDILPFDKRYADENLYYRDRLSEPEEGAEK
;
A
#
# COMPACT_ATOMS: atom_id res chain seq x y z
N MET A 1 7.21 17.30 43.64
CA MET A 1 6.88 16.23 42.67
C MET A 1 8.11 15.47 42.31
N ALA A 2 8.10 14.19 42.49
CA ALA A 2 9.19 13.32 42.01
C ALA A 2 9.19 13.31 40.48
N LYS A 3 10.34 13.57 39.87
CA LYS A 3 10.51 13.42 38.43
C LYS A 3 10.35 11.95 38.07
N PRO A 4 9.65 11.60 36.96
CA PRO A 4 9.57 10.23 36.53
C PRO A 4 10.98 9.66 36.33
N ASN A 5 11.18 8.45 36.78
CA ASN A 5 12.43 7.73 36.56
C ASN A 5 12.65 7.55 35.06
N THR A 6 13.88 7.77 34.58
CA THR A 6 14.25 7.57 33.18
C THR A 6 13.89 6.17 32.69
N TYR A 7 14.03 5.16 33.53
CA TYR A 7 13.62 3.78 33.23
C TYR A 7 12.13 3.68 32.91
N VAL A 8 11.28 4.35 33.71
CA VAL A 8 9.83 4.34 33.51
C VAL A 8 9.46 5.04 32.21
N LEU A 9 10.10 6.18 31.91
CA LEU A 9 9.91 6.89 30.64
C LEU A 9 10.30 6.05 29.44
N LEU A 10 11.41 5.34 29.53
CA LEU A 10 11.88 4.44 28.46
C LEU A 10 10.90 3.28 28.26
N LEU A 11 10.41 2.69 29.35
CA LEU A 11 9.44 1.59 29.28
C LEU A 11 8.14 2.05 28.64
N ASN A 12 7.65 3.22 29.00
CA ASN A 12 6.44 3.81 28.42
C ASN A 12 6.62 4.13 26.94
N ALA A 13 7.78 4.65 26.54
CA ALA A 13 8.12 4.88 25.14
C ALA A 13 8.14 3.59 24.34
N LYS A 14 8.72 2.52 24.86
CA LYS A 14 8.72 1.21 24.22
C LYS A 14 7.32 0.64 24.03
N LYS A 15 6.45 0.78 25.02
CA LYS A 15 5.04 0.37 24.92
C LYS A 15 4.31 1.15 23.86
N GLU A 16 4.52 2.45 23.77
CA GLU A 16 3.91 3.30 22.77
C GLU A 16 4.38 2.95 21.35
N ILE A 17 5.68 2.69 21.17
CA ILE A 17 6.23 2.25 19.88
C ILE A 17 5.61 0.92 19.46
N ALA A 18 5.49 -0.04 20.37
CA ALA A 18 4.89 -1.34 20.07
C ALA A 18 3.42 -1.19 19.66
N ARG A 19 2.67 -0.33 20.34
CA ARG A 19 1.27 -0.02 20.01
C ARG A 19 1.15 0.61 18.62
N LEU A 20 1.98 1.60 18.32
CA LEU A 20 1.97 2.29 17.02
C LEU A 20 2.34 1.34 15.89
N ARG A 21 3.31 0.46 16.10
CA ARG A 21 3.68 -0.57 15.11
C ARG A 21 2.54 -1.53 14.81
N ALA A 22 1.84 -1.98 15.88
CA ALA A 22 0.67 -2.85 15.72
C ALA A 22 -0.45 -2.14 14.94
N ASP A 23 -0.69 -0.85 15.23
CA ASP A 23 -1.68 -0.04 14.53
C ASP A 23 -1.31 0.12 13.05
N VAL A 24 -0.05 0.37 12.73
CA VAL A 24 0.43 0.50 11.35
C VAL A 24 0.21 -0.82 10.58
N GLU A 25 0.55 -1.95 11.16
CA GLU A 25 0.35 -3.25 10.51
C GLU A 25 -1.13 -3.54 10.24
N ARG A 26 -1.99 -3.21 11.20
CA ARG A 26 -3.44 -3.34 11.03
C ARG A 26 -3.96 -2.44 9.90
N MET A 27 -3.50 -1.20 9.84
CA MET A 27 -3.87 -0.25 8.80
C MET A 27 -3.42 -0.70 7.42
N LYS A 28 -2.21 -1.27 7.31
CA LYS A 28 -1.71 -1.85 6.05
C LYS A 28 -2.64 -2.96 5.55
N GLY A 29 -2.97 -3.92 6.41
CA GLY A 29 -3.88 -5.01 6.06
C GLY A 29 -5.26 -4.50 5.65
N PHE A 30 -5.78 -3.54 6.36
CA PHE A 30 -7.06 -2.91 6.06
C PHE A 30 -7.04 -2.21 4.69
N THR A 31 -5.98 -1.47 4.41
CA THR A 31 -5.82 -0.75 3.12
C THR A 31 -5.73 -1.73 1.95
N ILE A 32 -4.99 -2.82 2.11
CA ILE A 32 -4.88 -3.85 1.08
C ILE A 32 -6.24 -4.47 0.80
N GLN A 33 -7.00 -4.81 1.84
CA GLN A 33 -8.34 -5.38 1.67
C GLN A 33 -9.27 -4.39 0.97
N GLN A 34 -9.25 -3.11 1.35
CA GLN A 34 -10.04 -2.08 0.68
C GLN A 34 -9.66 -1.94 -0.80
N SER A 35 -8.37 -1.97 -1.11
CA SER A 35 -7.89 -1.90 -2.50
C SER A 35 -8.41 -3.08 -3.31
N LEU A 36 -8.38 -4.28 -2.73
CA LEU A 36 -8.90 -5.47 -3.38
C LEU A 36 -10.42 -5.36 -3.62
N ASP A 37 -11.16 -4.88 -2.63
CA ASP A 37 -12.61 -4.69 -2.75
C ASP A 37 -12.95 -3.69 -3.86
N MET A 38 -12.25 -2.56 -3.88
CA MET A 38 -12.45 -1.53 -4.92
C MET A 38 -12.10 -2.07 -6.31
N ALA A 39 -11.03 -2.83 -6.41
CA ALA A 39 -10.63 -3.44 -7.68
C ALA A 39 -11.69 -4.42 -8.20
N GLN A 40 -12.27 -5.24 -7.33
CA GLN A 40 -13.33 -6.17 -7.71
C GLN A 40 -14.59 -5.45 -8.20
N ILE A 41 -14.95 -4.37 -7.52
CA ILE A 41 -16.10 -3.55 -7.94
C ILE A 41 -15.85 -2.92 -9.31
N ALA A 42 -14.64 -2.37 -9.50
CA ALA A 42 -14.25 -1.76 -10.77
C ALA A 42 -14.23 -2.78 -11.92
N LEU A 43 -13.70 -3.97 -11.67
CA LEU A 43 -13.66 -5.05 -12.66
C LEU A 43 -15.07 -5.50 -13.07
N ASN A 44 -15.99 -5.55 -12.12
CA ASN A 44 -17.39 -5.86 -12.44
C ASN A 44 -18.02 -4.76 -13.28
N ARG A 45 -17.83 -3.50 -12.91
CA ARG A 45 -18.43 -2.35 -13.60
C ARG A 45 -17.92 -2.17 -15.01
N GLU A 46 -16.60 -2.31 -15.21
CA GLU A 46 -15.97 -2.03 -16.51
C GLU A 46 -15.94 -3.25 -17.42
N PHE A 47 -15.67 -4.42 -16.87
CA PHE A 47 -15.43 -5.63 -17.64
C PHE A 47 -16.51 -6.70 -17.45
N GLY A 48 -17.49 -6.47 -16.58
CA GLY A 48 -18.57 -7.43 -16.33
C GLY A 48 -18.15 -8.66 -15.54
N PHE A 49 -17.04 -8.60 -14.79
CA PHE A 49 -16.58 -9.74 -14.01
C PHE A 49 -17.57 -10.10 -12.91
N GLY A 50 -18.18 -11.28 -13.02
CA GLY A 50 -19.05 -11.85 -11.99
C GLY A 50 -18.25 -12.64 -10.94
N PRO A 51 -18.97 -13.45 -10.11
CA PRO A 51 -18.34 -14.18 -9.01
C PRO A 51 -17.18 -15.09 -9.41
N LYS A 52 -17.29 -15.78 -10.53
CA LYS A 52 -16.27 -16.71 -11.00
C LYS A 52 -14.95 -16.00 -11.37
N TYR A 53 -15.04 -14.94 -12.15
CA TYR A 53 -13.85 -14.19 -12.56
C TYR A 53 -13.27 -13.38 -11.43
N ASN A 54 -14.10 -12.86 -10.52
CA ASN A 54 -13.62 -12.19 -9.33
C ASN A 54 -12.90 -13.13 -8.37
N GLU A 55 -13.34 -14.38 -8.25
CA GLU A 55 -12.60 -15.39 -7.48
C GLU A 55 -11.21 -15.63 -8.07
N ARG A 56 -11.11 -15.76 -9.38
CA ARG A 56 -9.81 -15.89 -10.07
C ARG A 56 -8.94 -14.66 -9.83
N PHE A 57 -9.52 -13.49 -9.88
CA PHE A 57 -8.81 -12.24 -9.63
C PHE A 57 -8.30 -12.18 -8.18
N ARG A 58 -9.13 -12.52 -7.19
CA ARG A 58 -8.69 -12.54 -5.79
C ARG A 58 -7.51 -13.49 -5.59
N ASN A 59 -7.57 -14.67 -6.16
CA ASN A 59 -6.50 -15.66 -6.06
C ASN A 59 -5.20 -15.15 -6.73
N ALA A 60 -5.31 -14.55 -7.89
CA ALA A 60 -4.18 -13.96 -8.60
C ALA A 60 -3.60 -12.76 -7.84
N PHE A 61 -4.45 -11.91 -7.29
CA PHE A 61 -4.05 -10.78 -6.47
C PHE A 61 -3.27 -11.25 -5.23
N HIS A 62 -3.80 -12.26 -4.54
CA HIS A 62 -3.13 -12.82 -3.36
C HIS A 62 -1.75 -13.40 -3.72
N ALA A 63 -1.67 -14.19 -4.79
CA ALA A 63 -0.40 -14.77 -5.23
C ALA A 63 0.62 -13.69 -5.59
N THR A 64 0.18 -12.65 -6.30
CA THR A 64 1.01 -11.50 -6.67
C THR A 64 1.48 -10.74 -5.44
N PHE A 65 0.57 -10.51 -4.50
CA PHE A 65 0.91 -9.84 -3.25
C PHE A 65 1.97 -10.61 -2.46
N VAL A 66 1.83 -11.92 -2.34
CA VAL A 66 2.83 -12.76 -1.65
C VAL A 66 4.19 -12.70 -2.35
N GLU A 67 4.19 -12.73 -3.69
CA GLU A 67 5.43 -12.64 -4.47
C GLU A 67 6.19 -11.34 -4.23
N TYR A 68 5.47 -10.23 -4.08
CA TYR A 68 6.06 -8.89 -3.90
C TYR A 68 5.90 -8.34 -2.48
N ALA A 69 5.67 -9.21 -1.49
CA ALA A 69 5.34 -8.78 -0.11
C ALA A 69 6.41 -7.90 0.52
N ARG A 70 7.68 -8.10 0.18
CA ARG A 70 8.79 -7.30 0.73
C ARG A 70 8.73 -5.83 0.32
N MET A 71 8.12 -5.52 -0.79
CA MET A 71 7.91 -4.14 -1.23
C MET A 71 6.97 -3.38 -0.29
N CYS A 72 6.10 -4.09 0.41
CA CYS A 72 5.15 -3.50 1.34
C CYS A 72 5.75 -3.21 2.72
N VAL A 73 7.01 -3.61 2.94
CA VAL A 73 7.75 -3.27 4.15
C VAL A 73 8.31 -1.87 3.96
N ASP A 74 7.79 -0.93 4.74
CA ASP A 74 8.29 0.43 4.79
C ASP A 74 9.60 0.43 5.58
N ASP A 75 10.69 0.15 4.89
CA ASP A 75 12.01 0.07 5.48
C ASP A 75 12.96 0.92 4.64
N ASP A 76 13.49 1.98 5.26
CA ASP A 76 14.47 2.87 4.64
C ASP A 76 15.85 2.24 4.48
N ARG A 77 16.01 0.99 4.89
CA ARG A 77 17.29 0.30 4.73
C ARG A 77 17.52 -0.07 3.27
N ASP A 78 18.75 0.23 2.80
CA ASP A 78 19.25 -0.25 1.52
C ASP A 78 19.48 -1.78 1.58
N ASP A 79 18.39 -2.53 1.62
CA ASP A 79 18.42 -3.98 1.52
C ASP A 79 18.40 -4.35 0.04
N HIS A 80 19.37 -5.12 -0.41
CA HIS A 80 19.45 -5.58 -1.80
C HIS A 80 18.19 -6.33 -2.24
N GLU A 81 17.54 -7.05 -1.34
CA GLU A 81 16.31 -7.77 -1.65
C GLU A 81 15.14 -6.82 -1.90
N ILE A 82 15.06 -5.72 -1.16
CA ILE A 82 14.03 -4.69 -1.35
C ILE A 82 14.25 -3.98 -2.67
N VAL A 83 15.48 -3.56 -2.98
CA VAL A 83 15.83 -2.93 -4.26
C VAL A 83 15.51 -3.87 -5.42
N TYR A 84 15.90 -5.12 -5.32
CA TYR A 84 15.61 -6.13 -6.34
C TYR A 84 14.10 -6.31 -6.55
N THR A 85 13.34 -6.35 -5.47
CA THR A 85 11.89 -6.47 -5.53
C THR A 85 11.25 -5.27 -6.21
N LYS A 86 11.71 -4.05 -5.89
CA LYS A 86 11.22 -2.82 -6.54
C LYS A 86 11.46 -2.85 -8.05
N GLU A 87 12.65 -3.23 -8.48
CA GLU A 87 12.97 -3.36 -9.91
C GLU A 87 12.12 -4.42 -10.60
N LYS A 88 11.89 -5.54 -9.93
CA LYS A 88 11.05 -6.62 -10.42
C LYS A 88 9.60 -6.18 -10.59
N VAL A 89 9.08 -5.44 -9.62
CA VAL A 89 7.73 -4.85 -9.70
C VAL A 89 7.63 -3.88 -10.87
N ASP A 90 8.60 -2.98 -11.03
CA ASP A 90 8.60 -2.02 -12.14
C ASP A 90 8.60 -2.74 -13.48
N ARG A 91 9.38 -3.79 -13.61
CA ARG A 91 9.43 -4.57 -14.84
C ARG A 91 8.11 -5.27 -15.14
N ALA A 92 7.53 -5.91 -14.12
CA ALA A 92 6.26 -6.61 -14.26
C ALA A 92 5.12 -5.64 -14.56
N LEU A 93 5.10 -4.49 -13.89
CA LEU A 93 4.10 -3.47 -14.11
C LEU A 93 4.22 -2.84 -15.50
N ARG A 94 5.43 -2.60 -15.97
CA ARG A 94 5.67 -2.07 -17.29
C ARG A 94 5.20 -3.05 -18.38
N ALA A 95 5.41 -4.35 -18.16
CA ALA A 95 4.91 -5.38 -19.05
C ALA A 95 3.38 -5.46 -19.08
N ALA A 96 2.74 -5.21 -17.94
CA ALA A 96 1.28 -5.28 -17.80
C ALA A 96 0.57 -4.00 -18.22
N ALA A 97 1.12 -2.84 -17.88
CA ALA A 97 0.46 -1.54 -18.02
C ALA A 97 1.07 -0.63 -19.08
N GLY A 98 2.20 -1.01 -19.69
CA GLY A 98 2.84 -0.25 -20.73
C GLY A 98 4.12 0.47 -20.27
N PRO A 99 4.91 1.00 -21.24
CA PRO A 99 6.22 1.57 -20.96
C PRO A 99 6.18 2.93 -20.29
N ASP A 100 5.02 3.60 -20.26
CA ASP A 100 4.89 4.97 -19.77
C ASP A 100 4.61 5.06 -18.27
N ILE A 101 4.65 3.94 -17.55
CA ILE A 101 4.48 3.99 -16.09
C ILE A 101 5.67 4.72 -15.45
N LEU A 102 5.37 5.51 -14.41
CA LEU A 102 6.41 6.16 -13.63
C LEU A 102 7.27 5.13 -12.88
N PRO A 103 8.59 5.36 -12.74
CA PRO A 103 9.43 4.51 -11.91
C PRO A 103 8.93 4.43 -10.46
N PHE A 104 9.29 3.37 -9.76
CA PHE A 104 8.85 3.11 -8.39
C PHE A 104 9.00 4.32 -7.47
N ASP A 105 10.21 4.89 -7.42
CA ASP A 105 10.50 6.00 -6.51
C ASP A 105 9.63 7.24 -6.79
N LYS A 106 9.24 7.45 -8.03
CA LYS A 106 8.33 8.54 -8.40
C LYS A 106 6.88 8.20 -8.10
N ARG A 107 6.44 6.95 -8.38
CA ARG A 107 5.07 6.53 -8.08
C ARG A 107 4.78 6.58 -6.58
N TYR A 108 5.77 6.23 -5.75
CA TYR A 108 5.63 6.19 -4.30
C TYR A 108 6.13 7.44 -3.59
N ALA A 109 6.56 8.46 -4.33
CA ALA A 109 6.83 9.77 -3.75
C ALA A 109 5.53 10.37 -3.19
N ASP A 110 5.61 11.01 -2.02
CA ASP A 110 4.44 11.57 -1.34
C ASP A 110 3.57 12.43 -2.25
N GLU A 111 4.20 13.26 -3.09
CA GLU A 111 3.52 14.16 -4.01
C GLU A 111 2.74 13.45 -5.11
N ASN A 112 3.08 12.19 -5.41
CA ASN A 112 2.46 11.40 -6.47
C ASN A 112 1.52 10.31 -5.95
N LEU A 113 1.40 10.14 -4.64
CA LEU A 113 0.49 9.17 -4.07
C LEU A 113 -0.95 9.50 -4.41
N TYR A 114 -1.65 8.51 -4.93
CA TYR A 114 -2.97 8.67 -5.54
C TYR A 114 -3.99 9.37 -4.64
N TYR A 115 -3.95 9.10 -3.32
CA TYR A 115 -4.98 9.60 -2.41
C TYR A 115 -4.67 10.97 -1.82
N ARG A 116 -3.42 11.40 -1.85
CA ARG A 116 -3.03 12.58 -1.09
C ARG A 116 -3.73 13.85 -1.54
N ASP A 117 -3.73 14.11 -2.83
CA ASP A 117 -4.25 15.36 -3.39
C ASP A 117 -5.69 15.22 -3.89
N ARG A 118 -6.07 14.01 -4.33
CA ARG A 118 -7.38 13.79 -4.93
C ARG A 118 -8.54 13.74 -3.94
N LEU A 119 -8.26 13.42 -2.67
CA LEU A 119 -9.27 13.51 -1.61
C LEU A 119 -9.53 14.94 -1.17
N SER A 120 -8.62 15.87 -1.46
CA SER A 120 -8.74 17.29 -1.12
C SER A 120 -9.19 18.16 -2.30
N GLU A 121 -9.24 17.61 -3.50
CA GLU A 121 -9.74 18.34 -4.67
C GLU A 121 -11.27 18.46 -4.61
N PRO A 122 -11.83 19.65 -4.89
CA PRO A 122 -13.27 19.77 -5.05
C PRO A 122 -13.74 18.91 -6.22
N GLU A 123 -14.92 18.32 -6.10
CA GLU A 123 -15.54 17.53 -7.17
C GLU A 123 -15.87 18.43 -8.35
N GLU A 124 -14.97 18.52 -9.31
CA GLU A 124 -15.20 19.33 -10.54
C GLU A 124 -16.39 18.82 -11.37
N GLY A 125 -16.76 17.56 -11.19
CA GLY A 125 -17.90 16.97 -11.89
C GLY A 125 -19.26 17.42 -11.40
N ALA A 126 -19.35 18.01 -10.20
CA ALA A 126 -20.61 18.45 -9.61
C ALA A 126 -21.16 19.74 -10.24
N GLU A 127 -20.35 20.49 -10.96
CA GLU A 127 -20.73 21.76 -11.60
C GLU A 127 -21.15 21.59 -13.07
N LYS A 128 -21.13 20.39 -13.57
CA LYS A 128 -21.54 20.13 -14.95
C LYS A 128 -22.94 19.51 -14.99
#